data_6c3f3eaffd62c54db6211020f36d6e3f
#
_entry.id   6c3f3eaffd62c54db6211020f36d6e3f
#
_cell.length_a   1.000
_cell.length_b   1.000
_cell.length_c   1.000
_cell.angle_alpha   90.00
_cell.angle_beta   90.00
_cell.angle_gamma   90.00
#
_symmetry.space_group_name_H-M   'P 1'
#
loop_
_entity.id
_entity.type
_entity.pdbx_description
1 polymer ?
#
loop_
_entity_poly.entity_id
_entity_poly.type
_entity_poly.pdbx_seq_one_letter_code
_entity_poly.pdbx_strand_id
1 'polypeptide(L)'
;MKQKVAAKTNLISLLDNTYPGVNKLFDSLVRDNSSEKWVDYAYSFWHVDCVRKIGPKAFTERYEAFYKKHHYNYQKNKPALLFDESKQLVAVFPKEKSYKLLIQQSIQQLRLASEHIEIISKEMNELASTLPEYETVMSLYGVGETYGPQLIAEIWDVSRFTH
;
A
#
# COMPACT_ATOMS: atom_id res chain seq x y z
N MET A 1 12.38 1.93 5.80
CA MET A 1 11.20 2.84 5.73
C MET A 1 11.31 3.92 4.65
N LYS A 2 12.40 4.68 4.52
CA LYS A 2 12.54 5.79 3.52
C LYS A 2 12.22 5.36 2.08
N GLN A 3 12.70 4.19 1.63
CA GLN A 3 12.47 3.68 0.28
C GLN A 3 10.98 3.42 -0.03
N LYS A 4 10.23 2.82 0.92
CA LYS A 4 8.78 2.59 0.75
C LYS A 4 8.02 3.91 0.62
N VAL A 5 8.35 4.90 1.47
CA VAL A 5 7.75 6.23 1.40
C VAL A 5 8.03 6.89 0.06
N ALA A 6 9.28 6.88 -0.41
CA ALA A 6 9.65 7.43 -1.71
C ALA A 6 8.92 6.72 -2.87
N ALA A 7 8.88 5.38 -2.87
CA ALA A 7 8.16 4.62 -3.88
C ALA A 7 6.65 4.94 -3.89
N LYS A 8 6.02 5.07 -2.71
CA LYS A 8 4.61 5.44 -2.59
C LYS A 8 4.35 6.86 -3.10
N THR A 9 5.20 7.82 -2.74
CA THR A 9 5.09 9.22 -3.21
C THR A 9 5.24 9.32 -4.73
N ASN A 10 6.22 8.62 -5.31
CA ASN A 10 6.41 8.58 -6.76
C ASN A 10 5.21 7.98 -7.48
N LEU A 11 4.65 6.89 -6.96
CA LEU A 11 3.46 6.25 -7.53
C LEU A 11 2.26 7.21 -7.48
N ILE A 12 2.01 7.88 -6.35
CA ILE A 12 0.92 8.85 -6.22
C ILE A 12 1.09 9.98 -7.22
N SER A 13 2.29 10.54 -7.35
CA SER A 13 2.59 11.62 -8.30
C SER A 13 2.31 11.21 -9.76
N LEU A 14 2.61 9.97 -10.15
CA LEU A 14 2.26 9.46 -11.48
C LEU A 14 0.74 9.29 -11.64
N LEU A 15 0.07 8.77 -10.63
CA LEU A 15 -1.37 8.53 -10.65
C LEU A 15 -2.17 9.83 -10.64
N ASP A 16 -1.70 10.88 -9.97
CA ASP A 16 -2.36 12.19 -10.00
C ASP A 16 -2.47 12.77 -11.41
N ASN A 17 -1.58 12.37 -12.32
CA ASN A 17 -1.64 12.76 -13.73
C ASN A 17 -2.50 11.83 -14.61
N THR A 18 -2.87 10.63 -14.16
CA THR A 18 -3.64 9.66 -14.93
C THR A 18 -4.99 9.30 -14.29
N TYR A 19 -5.05 9.26 -12.98
CA TYR A 19 -6.25 9.02 -12.17
C TYR A 19 -6.16 9.81 -10.84
N PRO A 20 -6.43 11.11 -10.86
CA PRO A 20 -6.30 11.96 -9.67
C PRO A 20 -7.09 11.43 -8.48
N GLY A 21 -6.46 11.41 -7.31
CA GLY A 21 -7.10 11.02 -6.06
C GLY A 21 -7.38 9.52 -5.88
N VAL A 22 -6.89 8.64 -6.77
CA VAL A 22 -7.12 7.19 -6.68
C VAL A 22 -6.68 6.59 -5.34
N ASN A 23 -5.67 7.14 -4.72
CA ASN A 23 -5.16 6.73 -3.41
C ASN A 23 -6.12 7.02 -2.24
N LYS A 24 -7.14 7.84 -2.47
CA LYS A 24 -8.16 8.23 -1.47
C LYS A 24 -9.52 7.55 -1.69
N LEU A 25 -9.66 6.72 -2.73
CA LEU A 25 -10.95 6.09 -3.08
C LEU A 25 -11.41 5.03 -2.08
N PHE A 26 -10.51 4.51 -1.26
CA PHE A 26 -10.79 3.39 -0.37
C PHE A 26 -10.29 3.70 1.04
N ASP A 27 -11.21 3.80 1.99
CA ASP A 27 -10.93 3.83 3.43
C ASP A 27 -10.70 2.40 3.91
N SER A 28 -9.58 1.80 3.54
CA SER A 28 -9.25 0.45 3.97
C SER A 28 -7.92 0.43 4.69
N LEU A 29 -7.90 -0.31 5.81
CA LEU A 29 -6.66 -0.62 6.52
C LEU A 29 -5.69 -1.34 5.57
N VAL A 30 -4.40 -1.12 5.82
CA VAL A 30 -3.33 -1.90 5.18
C VAL A 30 -3.52 -3.36 5.60
N ARG A 31 -3.43 -4.28 4.65
CA ARG A 31 -3.48 -5.73 4.94
C ARG A 31 -2.21 -6.20 5.62
N ASP A 32 -2.25 -7.39 6.23
CA ASP A 32 -1.11 -8.02 6.89
C ASP A 32 0.12 -8.15 5.97
N ASN A 33 -0.11 -8.31 4.65
CA ASN A 33 0.95 -8.31 3.63
C ASN A 33 1.34 -6.91 3.14
N SER A 34 1.09 -5.86 3.91
CA SER A 34 1.35 -4.45 3.57
C SER A 34 0.72 -3.96 2.26
N SER A 35 -0.21 -4.73 1.66
CA SER A 35 -0.90 -4.30 0.43
C SER A 35 -2.04 -3.33 0.74
N GLU A 36 -2.14 -2.29 -0.07
CA GLU A 36 -3.20 -1.30 0.01
C GLU A 36 -4.17 -1.49 -1.16
N LYS A 37 -5.48 -1.56 -0.88
CA LYS A 37 -6.53 -1.79 -1.90
C LYS A 37 -6.45 -0.83 -3.08
N TRP A 38 -6.13 0.43 -2.83
CA TRP A 38 -6.01 1.43 -3.89
C TRP A 38 -4.84 1.13 -4.85
N VAL A 39 -3.76 0.50 -4.37
CA VAL A 39 -2.62 0.08 -5.20
C VAL A 39 -3.03 -1.04 -6.15
N ASP A 40 -3.77 -2.04 -5.65
CA ASP A 40 -4.29 -3.12 -6.47
C ASP A 40 -5.34 -2.62 -7.47
N TYR A 41 -6.17 -1.66 -7.05
CA TYR A 41 -7.12 -0.99 -7.94
C TYR A 41 -6.39 -0.21 -9.03
N ALA A 42 -5.38 0.60 -8.68
CA ALA A 42 -4.58 1.36 -9.63
C ALA A 42 -3.82 0.47 -10.61
N TYR A 43 -3.40 -0.73 -10.20
CA TYR A 43 -2.79 -1.70 -11.12
C TYR A 43 -3.75 -2.12 -12.26
N SER A 44 -5.03 -2.28 -11.94
CA SER A 44 -6.09 -2.69 -12.88
C SER A 44 -6.71 -1.50 -13.63
N PHE A 45 -6.92 -0.38 -12.93
CA PHE A 45 -7.59 0.83 -13.42
C PHE A 45 -6.66 2.04 -13.30
N TRP A 46 -5.50 1.95 -13.93
CA TRP A 46 -4.39 2.91 -13.83
C TRP A 46 -4.67 4.30 -14.43
N HIS A 47 -5.77 4.47 -15.18
CA HIS A 47 -6.16 5.70 -15.84
C HIS A 47 -7.67 5.89 -15.73
N VAL A 48 -8.14 7.11 -15.57
CA VAL A 48 -9.57 7.42 -15.45
C VAL A 48 -10.40 6.87 -16.63
N ASP A 49 -9.84 6.86 -17.84
CA ASP A 49 -10.48 6.27 -19.02
C ASP A 49 -10.60 4.73 -18.99
N CYS A 50 -9.94 4.06 -18.05
CA CYS A 50 -10.19 2.64 -17.81
C CYS A 50 -11.56 2.41 -17.15
N VAL A 51 -12.14 3.45 -16.57
CA VAL A 51 -13.44 3.46 -15.93
C VAL A 51 -14.47 4.07 -16.87
N ARG A 52 -14.33 5.36 -17.20
CA ARG A 52 -15.37 6.13 -17.89
C ARG A 52 -15.62 5.72 -19.34
N LYS A 53 -14.60 5.27 -20.10
CA LYS A 53 -14.75 4.93 -21.53
C LYS A 53 -15.38 3.57 -21.81
N ILE A 54 -15.45 2.68 -20.82
CA ILE A 54 -16.03 1.35 -21.01
C ILE A 54 -17.53 1.28 -20.69
N GLY A 55 -18.07 2.34 -20.09
CA GLY A 55 -19.46 2.42 -19.67
C GLY A 55 -19.74 1.78 -18.30
N PRO A 56 -20.87 2.14 -17.66
CA PRO A 56 -21.13 1.77 -16.26
C PRO A 56 -21.32 0.26 -16.07
N LYS A 57 -21.97 -0.43 -17.00
CA LYS A 57 -22.22 -1.86 -16.89
C LYS A 57 -20.92 -2.67 -17.00
N ALA A 58 -20.12 -2.40 -18.03
CA ALA A 58 -18.83 -3.09 -18.22
C ALA A 58 -17.81 -2.76 -17.11
N PHE A 59 -17.87 -1.54 -16.57
CA PHE A 59 -17.05 -1.19 -15.41
C PHE A 59 -17.47 -1.98 -14.18
N THR A 60 -18.76 -2.08 -13.89
CA THR A 60 -19.28 -2.86 -12.75
C THR A 60 -18.82 -4.33 -12.83
N GLU A 61 -18.94 -4.97 -13.99
CA GLU A 61 -18.51 -6.35 -14.21
C GLU A 61 -16.98 -6.52 -13.95
N ARG A 62 -16.15 -5.59 -14.45
CA ARG A 62 -14.70 -5.61 -14.20
C ARG A 62 -14.33 -5.33 -12.75
N TYR A 63 -15.09 -4.46 -12.09
CA TYR A 63 -14.90 -4.15 -10.69
C TYR A 63 -15.27 -5.36 -9.79
N GLU A 64 -16.34 -6.08 -10.11
CA GLU A 64 -16.68 -7.34 -9.43
C GLU A 64 -15.59 -8.40 -9.61
N ALA A 65 -15.08 -8.56 -10.84
CA ALA A 65 -13.99 -9.48 -11.12
C ALA A 65 -12.71 -9.11 -10.34
N PHE A 66 -12.41 -7.82 -10.24
CA PHE A 66 -11.31 -7.30 -9.43
C PHE A 66 -11.48 -7.67 -7.95
N TYR A 67 -12.67 -7.45 -7.38
CA TYR A 67 -12.94 -7.77 -5.98
C TYR A 67 -12.85 -9.27 -5.69
N LYS A 68 -13.38 -10.11 -6.57
CA LYS A 68 -13.27 -11.58 -6.47
C LYS A 68 -11.81 -12.02 -6.51
N LYS A 69 -11.04 -11.50 -7.47
CA LYS A 69 -9.61 -11.84 -7.64
C LYS A 69 -8.78 -11.52 -6.41
N HIS A 70 -9.05 -10.40 -5.74
CA HIS A 70 -8.27 -9.92 -4.60
C HIS A 70 -8.90 -10.27 -3.24
N HIS A 71 -10.02 -11.03 -3.23
CA HIS A 71 -10.75 -11.41 -2.02
C HIS A 71 -11.13 -10.20 -1.15
N TYR A 72 -11.56 -9.11 -1.78
CA TYR A 72 -12.09 -7.94 -1.08
C TYR A 72 -13.59 -8.07 -0.79
N ASN A 73 -14.06 -7.45 0.29
CA ASN A 73 -15.48 -7.33 0.58
C ASN A 73 -16.13 -6.39 -0.43
N TYR A 74 -17.04 -6.92 -1.25
CA TYR A 74 -17.70 -6.19 -2.32
C TYR A 74 -18.77 -5.25 -1.78
N GLN A 75 -18.75 -3.98 -2.20
CA GLN A 75 -19.76 -2.98 -1.90
C GLN A 75 -20.57 -2.68 -3.16
N LYS A 76 -21.84 -3.08 -3.17
CA LYS A 76 -22.72 -3.03 -4.35
C LYS A 76 -22.83 -1.65 -5.01
N ASN A 77 -22.86 -0.58 -4.22
CA ASN A 77 -23.04 0.78 -4.72
C ASN A 77 -21.71 1.47 -5.12
N LYS A 78 -20.56 0.92 -4.73
CA LYS A 78 -19.26 1.57 -4.96
C LYS A 78 -18.90 1.71 -6.45
N PRO A 79 -19.16 0.72 -7.34
CA PRO A 79 -18.84 0.90 -8.77
C PRO A 79 -19.60 2.06 -9.42
N ALA A 80 -20.89 2.26 -9.08
CA ALA A 80 -21.66 3.37 -9.63
C ALA A 80 -21.08 4.72 -9.18
N LEU A 81 -20.74 4.85 -7.89
CA LEU A 81 -20.10 6.06 -7.35
C LEU A 81 -18.77 6.36 -8.05
N LEU A 82 -17.88 5.36 -8.16
CA LEU A 82 -16.59 5.53 -8.82
C LEU A 82 -16.72 5.88 -10.31
N PHE A 83 -17.73 5.32 -10.98
CA PHE A 83 -18.02 5.64 -12.37
C PHE A 83 -18.47 7.10 -12.51
N ASP A 84 -19.36 7.59 -11.66
CA ASP A 84 -19.83 8.96 -11.69
C ASP A 84 -18.75 9.97 -11.31
N GLU A 85 -17.96 9.68 -10.28
CA GLU A 85 -16.77 10.47 -9.92
C GLU A 85 -15.77 10.55 -11.08
N SER A 86 -15.56 9.45 -11.80
CA SER A 86 -14.61 9.40 -12.92
C SER A 86 -14.94 10.37 -14.06
N LYS A 87 -16.22 10.77 -14.21
CA LYS A 87 -16.65 11.72 -15.25
C LYS A 87 -16.13 13.13 -14.99
N GLN A 88 -15.90 13.47 -13.72
CA GLN A 88 -15.45 14.80 -13.30
C GLN A 88 -13.91 14.91 -13.24
N LEU A 89 -13.21 13.78 -13.28
CA LEU A 89 -11.75 13.76 -13.19
C LEU A 89 -11.11 14.13 -14.54
N VAL A 90 -10.06 14.93 -14.47
CA VAL A 90 -9.25 15.32 -15.64
C VAL A 90 -7.88 14.65 -15.52
N ALA A 91 -7.57 13.74 -16.44
CA ALA A 91 -6.24 13.20 -16.57
C ALA A 91 -5.39 14.14 -17.44
N VAL A 92 -4.19 14.46 -16.97
CA VAL A 92 -3.22 15.30 -17.71
C VAL A 92 -2.49 14.47 -18.77
N PHE A 93 -2.12 13.23 -18.41
CA PHE A 93 -1.46 12.33 -19.34
C PHE A 93 -2.48 11.53 -20.14
N PRO A 94 -2.20 11.24 -21.43
CA PRO A 94 -3.07 10.42 -22.24
C PRO A 94 -3.03 8.94 -21.81
N LYS A 95 -4.10 8.20 -22.17
CA LYS A 95 -4.16 6.75 -21.89
C LYS A 95 -3.29 5.98 -22.90
N GLU A 96 -1.99 5.94 -22.65
CA GLU A 96 -0.99 5.27 -23.48
C GLU A 96 -0.31 4.10 -22.77
N LYS A 97 0.23 3.17 -23.56
CA LYS A 97 0.89 1.96 -23.05
C LYS A 97 2.14 2.29 -22.20
N SER A 98 2.85 3.35 -22.54
CA SER A 98 4.03 3.85 -21.82
C SER A 98 3.71 4.22 -20.39
N TYR A 99 2.66 5.01 -20.16
CA TYR A 99 2.24 5.39 -18.80
C TYR A 99 1.71 4.20 -17.99
N LYS A 100 1.00 3.27 -18.65
CA LYS A 100 0.61 2.02 -18.01
C LYS A 100 1.83 1.26 -17.48
N LEU A 101 2.86 1.13 -18.29
CA LEU A 101 4.08 0.43 -17.91
C LEU A 101 4.77 1.12 -16.74
N LEU A 102 4.92 2.44 -16.77
CA LEU A 102 5.53 3.22 -15.69
C LEU A 102 4.78 3.03 -14.37
N ILE A 103 3.44 3.12 -14.38
CA ILE A 103 2.62 2.93 -13.19
C ILE A 103 2.75 1.50 -12.66
N GLN A 104 2.70 0.49 -13.53
CA GLN A 104 2.84 -0.90 -13.12
C GLN A 104 4.23 -1.18 -12.53
N GLN A 105 5.28 -0.60 -13.08
CA GLN A 105 6.65 -0.68 -12.54
C GLN A 105 6.76 0.01 -11.17
N SER A 106 6.19 1.21 -11.03
CA SER A 106 6.16 1.91 -9.74
C SER A 106 5.40 1.13 -8.65
N ILE A 107 4.30 0.46 -9.02
CA ILE A 107 3.57 -0.43 -8.12
C ILE A 107 4.44 -1.62 -7.71
N GLN A 108 5.16 -2.23 -8.64
CA GLN A 108 6.07 -3.33 -8.33
C GLN A 108 7.20 -2.90 -7.39
N GLN A 109 7.79 -1.73 -7.60
CA GLN A 109 8.79 -1.16 -6.69
C GLN A 109 8.25 -0.95 -5.29
N LEU A 110 7.02 -0.43 -5.16
CA LEU A 110 6.37 -0.25 -3.86
C LEU A 110 6.13 -1.60 -3.15
N ARG A 111 5.70 -2.61 -3.89
CA ARG A 111 5.47 -3.97 -3.35
C ARG A 111 6.77 -4.60 -2.88
N LEU A 112 7.84 -4.54 -3.68
CA LEU A 112 9.16 -5.05 -3.30
C LEU A 112 9.72 -4.33 -2.06
N ALA A 113 9.58 -3.00 -1.99
CA ALA A 113 10.01 -2.25 -0.81
C ALA A 113 9.21 -2.64 0.44
N SER A 114 7.91 -2.96 0.31
CA SER A 114 7.08 -3.44 1.41
C SER A 114 7.48 -4.83 1.87
N GLU A 115 7.67 -5.76 0.94
CA GLU A 115 8.10 -7.14 1.19
C GLU A 115 9.47 -7.18 1.91
N HIS A 116 10.43 -6.39 1.43
CA HIS A 116 11.74 -6.29 2.09
C HIS A 116 11.64 -5.78 3.54
N ILE A 117 10.76 -4.81 3.80
CA ILE A 117 10.53 -4.31 5.16
C ILE A 117 9.93 -5.42 6.04
N GLU A 118 8.97 -6.19 5.53
CA GLU A 118 8.36 -7.30 6.28
C GLU A 118 9.39 -8.38 6.63
N ILE A 119 10.19 -8.81 5.64
CA ILE A 119 11.25 -9.80 5.85
C ILE A 119 12.22 -9.32 6.93
N ILE A 120 12.76 -8.10 6.78
CA ILE A 120 13.72 -7.54 7.73
C ILE A 120 13.09 -7.39 9.12
N SER A 121 11.84 -6.90 9.21
CA SER A 121 11.14 -6.75 10.49
C SER A 121 10.95 -8.09 11.19
N LYS A 122 10.61 -9.14 10.43
CA LYS A 122 10.48 -10.50 10.98
C LYS A 122 11.80 -11.02 11.50
N GLU A 123 12.87 -10.94 10.73
CA GLU A 123 14.22 -11.38 11.15
C GLU A 123 14.71 -10.59 12.36
N MET A 124 14.48 -9.26 12.40
CA MET A 124 14.82 -8.44 13.56
C MET A 124 14.05 -8.89 14.81
N ASN A 125 12.77 -9.21 14.68
CA ASN A 125 11.96 -9.67 15.80
C ASN A 125 12.42 -11.06 16.30
N GLU A 126 12.72 -11.96 15.39
CA GLU A 126 13.27 -13.29 15.73
C GLU A 126 14.59 -13.17 16.48
N LEU A 127 15.51 -12.33 16.02
CA LEU A 127 16.78 -12.07 16.71
C LEU A 127 16.55 -11.41 18.07
N ALA A 128 15.72 -10.39 18.14
CA ALA A 128 15.42 -9.69 19.39
C ALA A 128 14.81 -10.61 20.45
N SER A 129 13.95 -11.55 20.02
CA SER A 129 13.29 -12.51 20.93
C SER A 129 14.27 -13.46 21.65
N THR A 130 15.51 -13.56 21.18
CA THR A 130 16.57 -14.36 21.84
C THR A 130 17.27 -13.60 22.97
N LEU A 131 17.04 -12.30 23.09
CA LEU A 131 17.69 -11.44 24.09
C LEU A 131 16.88 -11.42 25.41
N PRO A 132 17.57 -11.44 26.56
CA PRO A 132 16.88 -11.51 27.87
C PRO A 132 16.04 -10.28 28.17
N GLU A 133 16.32 -9.13 27.56
CA GLU A 133 15.57 -7.89 27.73
C GLU A 133 14.26 -7.84 26.93
N TYR A 134 14.06 -8.77 25.98
CA TYR A 134 12.95 -8.74 25.03
C TYR A 134 11.59 -8.65 25.71
N GLU A 135 11.31 -9.53 26.68
CA GLU A 135 10.01 -9.54 27.37
C GLU A 135 9.77 -8.23 28.15
N THR A 136 10.82 -7.69 28.75
CA THR A 136 10.75 -6.42 29.49
C THR A 136 10.40 -5.27 28.56
N VAL A 137 11.08 -5.18 27.42
CA VAL A 137 10.82 -4.13 26.42
C VAL A 137 9.44 -4.27 25.80
N MET A 138 9.01 -5.50 25.50
CA MET A 138 7.68 -5.75 24.91
C MET A 138 6.52 -5.51 25.90
N SER A 139 6.79 -5.52 27.21
CA SER A 139 5.80 -5.17 28.24
C SER A 139 5.51 -3.67 28.35
N LEU A 140 6.35 -2.82 27.75
CA LEU A 140 6.16 -1.38 27.79
C LEU A 140 4.95 -0.96 26.98
N TYR A 141 4.13 -0.08 27.54
CA TYR A 141 2.93 0.43 26.87
C TYR A 141 3.27 1.11 25.54
N GLY A 142 2.60 0.67 24.46
CA GLY A 142 2.80 1.20 23.12
C GLY A 142 3.98 0.59 22.35
N VAL A 143 4.72 -0.34 22.94
CA VAL A 143 5.78 -1.10 22.28
C VAL A 143 5.18 -2.39 21.71
N GLY A 144 5.19 -2.53 20.39
CA GLY A 144 4.75 -3.74 19.68
C GLY A 144 5.91 -4.36 18.89
N GLU A 145 5.61 -5.44 18.17
CA GLU A 145 6.58 -6.22 17.37
C GLU A 145 7.40 -5.39 16.36
N THR A 146 6.91 -4.22 15.97
CA THR A 146 7.63 -3.33 15.05
C THR A 146 8.65 -2.46 15.80
N TYR A 147 8.29 -1.93 16.97
CA TYR A 147 9.14 -0.99 17.73
C TYR A 147 10.03 -1.68 18.74
N GLY A 148 9.59 -2.79 19.32
CA GLY A 148 10.36 -3.54 20.31
C GLY A 148 11.76 -3.92 19.85
N PRO A 149 11.89 -4.63 18.72
CA PRO A 149 13.20 -5.00 18.18
C PRO A 149 14.07 -3.80 17.82
N GLN A 150 13.47 -2.71 17.32
CA GLN A 150 14.20 -1.47 17.01
C GLN A 150 14.72 -0.81 18.30
N LEU A 151 13.91 -0.76 19.34
CA LEU A 151 14.30 -0.21 20.64
C LEU A 151 15.43 -1.03 21.27
N ILE A 152 15.35 -2.36 21.20
CA ILE A 152 16.41 -3.26 21.68
C ILE A 152 17.72 -3.03 20.88
N ALA A 153 17.62 -2.88 19.57
CA ALA A 153 18.79 -2.61 18.72
C ALA A 153 19.43 -1.23 19.03
N GLU A 154 18.65 -0.23 19.38
CA GLU A 154 19.14 1.10 19.79
C GLU A 154 19.80 1.08 21.19
N ILE A 155 19.25 0.30 22.11
CA ILE A 155 19.77 0.19 23.48
C ILE A 155 21.04 -0.70 23.49
N TRP A 156 21.10 -1.74 22.66
CA TRP A 156 22.12 -2.77 22.43
C TRP A 156 22.89 -3.25 23.67
N ASP A 157 23.34 -2.36 24.53
CA ASP A 157 24.16 -2.66 25.71
C ASP A 157 23.69 -1.81 26.90
N VAL A 158 22.85 -2.42 27.72
CA VAL A 158 22.31 -1.80 28.96
C VAL A 158 23.44 -1.45 29.94
N SER A 159 24.60 -2.14 29.90
CA SER A 159 25.74 -1.86 30.73
C SER A 159 26.35 -0.47 30.51
N ARG A 160 26.08 0.15 29.36
CA ARG A 160 26.48 1.54 29.06
C ARG A 160 25.79 2.59 29.93
N PHE A 161 24.69 2.24 30.60
CA PHE A 161 23.90 3.14 31.45
C PHE A 161 24.08 2.88 32.95
N THR A 162 24.86 1.87 33.31
CA THR A 162 25.22 1.60 34.70
C THR A 162 26.48 2.38 35.05
N HIS A 163 26.28 3.58 35.63
CA HIS A 163 27.30 4.32 36.36
C HIS A 163 26.84 4.49 37.81
#